data_dc8422762b8262a635d084374c13b2da
#
_entry.id   dc8422762b8262a635d084374c13b2da
#
_cell.length_a   1.000
_cell.length_b   1.000
_cell.length_c   1.000
_cell.angle_alpha   90.00
_cell.angle_beta   90.00
_cell.angle_gamma   90.00
#
_symmetry.space_group_name_H-M   'P 1'
#
loop_
_entity.id
_entity.type
_entity.pdbx_description
1 polymer ?
#
loop_
_entity_poly.entity_id
_entity_poly.type
_entity_poly.pdbx_seq_one_letter_code
_entity_poly.pdbx_strand_id
1 'polypeptide(L)'
;MVSDKINIYKNQILVFFIIFSVYLSRVLNQLFPANYQQDDVSELRVVFYNDIFCAIRHSGDNHPLLALITWSTSKIFLNPEYVISFFIVSTTILSFFLMFKILDESYPIYISILGLVIILFSPVILTYSISLKQYIFELFACLYSFRFVQLYLNNEIKKGQYSRYLLFSSVLVLISFVNILPFIMTIIFILFHDKKLRFKQVAL
;
A
#
# COMPACT_ATOMS: atom_id res chain seq x y z
N MET A 1 -24.79 4.04 -27.06
CA MET A 1 -24.08 4.92 -26.11
C MET A 1 -23.86 4.30 -24.72
N VAL A 2 -24.88 3.71 -24.03
CA VAL A 2 -24.65 2.99 -22.75
C VAL A 2 -23.92 1.65 -22.96
N SER A 3 -24.28 0.89 -23.99
CA SER A 3 -23.66 -0.39 -24.37
C SER A 3 -22.17 -0.23 -24.68
N ASP A 4 -21.79 0.84 -25.38
CA ASP A 4 -20.39 1.06 -25.78
C ASP A 4 -19.51 1.39 -24.56
N LYS A 5 -20.01 2.16 -23.61
CA LYS A 5 -19.31 2.43 -22.34
C LYS A 5 -19.08 1.14 -21.53
N ILE A 6 -20.07 0.25 -21.45
CA ILE A 6 -19.96 -1.02 -20.73
C ILE A 6 -18.91 -1.92 -21.38
N ASN A 7 -18.83 -1.98 -22.71
CA ASN A 7 -17.83 -2.78 -23.42
C ASN A 7 -16.41 -2.19 -23.25
N ILE A 8 -16.27 -0.88 -23.26
CA ILE A 8 -14.99 -0.21 -22.99
C ILE A 8 -14.51 -0.57 -21.59
N TYR A 9 -15.36 -0.48 -20.55
CA TYR A 9 -14.98 -0.85 -19.17
C TYR A 9 -14.59 -2.32 -19.03
N LYS A 10 -15.28 -3.24 -19.69
CA LYS A 10 -14.93 -4.68 -19.68
C LYS A 10 -13.55 -4.95 -20.27
N ASN A 11 -13.24 -4.32 -21.40
CA ASN A 11 -11.93 -4.49 -22.04
C ASN A 11 -10.80 -3.89 -21.18
N GLN A 12 -11.04 -2.80 -20.50
CA GLN A 12 -10.10 -2.15 -19.59
C GLN A 12 -9.77 -3.02 -18.39
N ILE A 13 -10.80 -3.58 -17.75
CA ILE A 13 -10.66 -4.52 -16.65
C ILE A 13 -9.88 -5.75 -17.11
N LEU A 14 -10.17 -6.28 -18.30
CA LEU A 14 -9.47 -7.44 -18.85
C LEU A 14 -7.97 -7.14 -19.06
N VAL A 15 -7.62 -6.00 -19.66
CA VAL A 15 -6.23 -5.58 -19.86
C VAL A 15 -5.51 -5.40 -18.52
N PHE A 16 -6.16 -4.77 -17.54
CA PHE A 16 -5.62 -4.66 -16.19
C PHE A 16 -5.31 -6.04 -15.59
N PHE A 17 -6.26 -6.97 -15.66
CA PHE A 17 -6.05 -8.33 -15.14
C PHE A 17 -4.93 -9.08 -15.85
N ILE A 18 -4.78 -8.94 -17.17
CA ILE A 18 -3.67 -9.57 -17.92
C ILE A 18 -2.32 -9.02 -17.44
N ILE A 19 -2.15 -7.69 -17.43
CA ILE A 19 -0.92 -7.04 -16.98
C ILE A 19 -0.59 -7.43 -15.56
N PHE A 20 -1.60 -7.38 -14.69
CA PHE A 20 -1.46 -7.72 -13.28
C PHE A 20 -1.11 -9.20 -13.07
N SER A 21 -1.71 -10.11 -13.85
CA SER A 21 -1.41 -11.55 -13.76
C SER A 21 0.03 -11.86 -14.18
N VAL A 22 0.55 -11.21 -15.21
CA VAL A 22 1.95 -11.34 -15.62
C VAL A 22 2.90 -10.84 -14.53
N TYR A 23 2.58 -9.69 -13.94
CA TYR A 23 3.36 -9.13 -12.83
C TYR A 23 3.31 -10.04 -11.60
N LEU A 24 2.11 -10.47 -11.18
CA LEU A 24 1.91 -11.34 -10.03
C LEU A 24 2.63 -12.68 -10.19
N SER A 25 2.57 -13.28 -11.40
CA SER A 25 3.33 -14.49 -11.72
C SER A 25 4.83 -14.30 -11.49
N ARG A 26 5.38 -13.14 -11.89
CA ARG A 26 6.79 -12.82 -11.67
C ARG A 26 7.13 -12.66 -10.19
N VAL A 27 6.28 -11.95 -9.43
CA VAL A 27 6.44 -11.78 -7.98
C VAL A 27 6.37 -13.12 -7.25
N LEU A 28 5.38 -13.95 -7.58
CA LEU A 28 5.22 -15.27 -6.97
C LEU A 28 6.40 -16.20 -7.28
N ASN A 29 6.90 -16.21 -8.51
CA ASN A 29 8.07 -17.02 -8.88
C ASN A 29 9.37 -16.59 -8.16
N GLN A 30 9.43 -15.37 -7.65
CA GLN A 30 10.59 -14.90 -6.88
C GLN A 30 10.40 -15.09 -5.37
N LEU A 31 9.16 -15.05 -4.88
CA LEU A 31 8.86 -15.32 -3.47
C LEU A 31 8.84 -16.82 -3.13
N PHE A 32 8.62 -17.70 -4.12
CA PHE A 32 8.51 -19.16 -3.90
C PHE A 32 9.31 -19.94 -4.98
N PRO A 33 10.46 -20.58 -4.67
CA PRO A 33 11.13 -20.65 -3.36
C PRO A 33 11.80 -19.33 -3.01
N ALA A 34 11.72 -18.97 -1.75
CA ALA A 34 12.20 -17.69 -1.28
C ALA A 34 13.71 -17.53 -1.42
N ASN A 35 14.14 -16.69 -2.32
CA ASN A 35 15.49 -16.17 -2.39
C ASN A 35 15.58 -14.97 -1.44
N TYR A 36 15.67 -15.25 -0.14
CA TYR A 36 15.80 -14.21 0.87
C TYR A 36 17.12 -13.45 0.71
N GLN A 37 17.02 -12.13 0.65
CA GLN A 37 18.18 -11.28 0.80
C GLN A 37 18.65 -11.32 2.27
N GLN A 38 19.92 -11.04 2.51
CA GLN A 38 20.49 -11.05 3.85
C GLN A 38 19.71 -10.15 4.83
N ASP A 39 19.16 -9.08 4.32
CA ASP A 39 18.32 -8.13 5.09
C ASP A 39 16.93 -8.69 5.45
N ASP A 40 16.35 -9.56 4.63
CA ASP A 40 15.07 -10.21 4.93
C ASP A 40 15.19 -11.18 6.10
N VAL A 41 16.36 -11.79 6.27
CA VAL A 41 16.67 -12.68 7.40
C VAL A 41 16.64 -11.91 8.72
N SER A 42 16.98 -10.63 8.73
CA SER A 42 16.97 -9.82 9.95
C SER A 42 15.54 -9.66 10.50
N GLU A 43 14.55 -9.49 9.64
CA GLU A 43 13.13 -9.38 10.02
C GLU A 43 12.58 -10.71 10.55
N LEU A 44 13.08 -11.84 10.05
CA LEU A 44 12.68 -13.15 10.53
C LEU A 44 13.30 -13.53 11.88
N ARG A 45 14.33 -12.83 12.35
CA ARG A 45 14.96 -13.10 13.67
C ARG A 45 14.01 -13.00 14.84
N VAL A 46 12.97 -12.19 14.73
CA VAL A 46 11.94 -12.03 15.78
C VAL A 46 11.25 -13.35 16.12
N VAL A 47 11.26 -14.32 15.21
CA VAL A 47 10.70 -15.68 15.40
C VAL A 47 11.37 -16.45 16.53
N PHE A 48 12.67 -16.20 16.77
CA PHE A 48 13.48 -16.90 17.76
C PHE A 48 13.30 -16.38 19.19
N TYR A 49 12.63 -15.24 19.38
CA TYR A 49 12.38 -14.74 20.72
C TYR A 49 11.23 -15.50 21.41
N ASN A 50 11.45 -15.83 22.68
CA ASN A 50 10.47 -16.55 23.50
C ASN A 50 9.31 -15.63 23.94
N ASP A 51 9.59 -14.34 24.03
CA ASP A 51 8.67 -13.32 24.55
C ASP A 51 8.39 -12.26 23.48
N ILE A 52 7.13 -11.87 23.40
CA ILE A 52 6.63 -10.88 22.44
C ILE A 52 7.26 -9.49 22.65
N PHE A 53 7.52 -9.10 23.91
CA PHE A 53 8.14 -7.81 24.19
C PHE A 53 9.59 -7.77 23.72
N CYS A 54 10.30 -8.89 23.88
CA CYS A 54 11.64 -9.05 23.32
C CYS A 54 11.62 -9.00 21.79
N ALA A 55 10.67 -9.65 21.14
CA ALA A 55 10.51 -9.62 19.68
C ALA A 55 10.28 -8.18 19.17
N ILE A 56 9.39 -7.43 19.79
CA ILE A 56 9.10 -6.03 19.42
C ILE A 56 10.30 -5.12 19.70
N ARG A 57 10.96 -5.29 20.84
CA ARG A 57 12.10 -4.46 21.26
C ARG A 57 13.34 -4.65 20.38
N HIS A 58 13.54 -5.87 19.87
CA HIS A 58 14.68 -6.23 19.05
C HIS A 58 14.36 -6.35 17.57
N SER A 59 13.16 -5.94 17.13
CA SER A 59 12.88 -5.72 15.72
C SER A 59 13.77 -4.57 15.24
N GLY A 60 14.80 -4.90 14.47
CA GLY A 60 15.96 -4.04 14.22
C GLY A 60 15.64 -2.69 13.58
N ASP A 61 14.50 -2.57 12.88
CA ASP A 61 14.18 -1.41 12.06
C ASP A 61 12.92 -0.67 12.50
N ASN A 62 12.50 -0.80 13.77
CA ASN A 62 11.35 -0.07 14.33
C ASN A 62 9.99 -0.35 13.65
N HIS A 63 9.72 -1.63 13.34
CA HIS A 63 8.45 -2.06 12.74
C HIS A 63 7.63 -2.91 13.72
N PRO A 64 7.07 -2.34 14.80
CA PRO A 64 6.52 -3.12 15.91
C PRO A 64 5.34 -4.00 15.50
N LEU A 65 4.50 -3.55 14.60
CA LEU A 65 3.36 -4.35 14.15
C LEU A 65 3.80 -5.48 13.21
N LEU A 66 4.78 -5.24 12.33
CA LEU A 66 5.32 -6.29 11.46
C LEU A 66 6.01 -7.37 12.31
N ALA A 67 6.82 -6.97 13.31
CA ALA A 67 7.45 -7.88 14.27
C ALA A 67 6.41 -8.70 15.05
N LEU A 68 5.34 -8.06 15.51
CA LEU A 68 4.23 -8.72 16.20
C LEU A 68 3.55 -9.77 15.31
N ILE A 69 3.26 -9.43 14.06
CA ILE A 69 2.64 -10.36 13.09
C ILE A 69 3.59 -11.54 12.86
N THR A 70 4.87 -11.28 12.58
CA THR A 70 5.87 -12.32 12.31
C THR A 70 6.03 -13.25 13.51
N TRP A 71 6.15 -12.70 14.71
CA TRP A 71 6.28 -13.49 15.94
C TRP A 71 5.04 -14.32 16.23
N SER A 72 3.85 -13.72 16.15
CA SER A 72 2.59 -14.41 16.41
C SER A 72 2.34 -15.54 15.42
N THR A 73 2.60 -15.30 14.14
CA THR A 73 2.44 -16.31 13.10
C THR A 73 3.42 -17.46 13.23
N SER A 74 4.65 -17.21 13.72
CA SER A 74 5.64 -18.25 13.99
C SER A 74 5.23 -19.22 15.09
N LYS A 75 4.35 -18.79 16.00
CA LYS A 75 3.81 -19.68 17.06
C LYS A 75 2.66 -20.55 16.58
N ILE A 76 2.05 -20.21 15.46
CA ILE A 76 0.87 -20.91 14.90
C ILE A 76 1.25 -21.73 13.67
N PHE A 77 2.15 -21.20 12.83
CA PHE A 77 2.53 -21.80 11.57
C PHE A 77 3.98 -22.26 11.57
N LEU A 78 4.25 -23.38 10.93
CA LEU A 78 5.62 -23.92 10.81
C LEU A 78 6.53 -23.02 9.97
N ASN A 79 5.95 -22.31 8.99
CA ASN A 79 6.67 -21.44 8.05
C ASN A 79 6.07 -20.04 8.08
N PRO A 80 6.46 -19.16 9.03
CA PRO A 80 5.91 -17.81 9.19
C PRO A 80 6.20 -16.92 7.97
N GLU A 81 7.25 -17.21 7.21
CA GLU A 81 7.60 -16.49 5.97
C GLU A 81 6.48 -16.53 4.93
N TYR A 82 5.72 -17.61 4.82
CA TYR A 82 4.59 -17.67 3.89
C TYR A 82 3.45 -16.72 4.27
N VAL A 83 3.27 -16.51 5.57
CA VAL A 83 2.24 -15.59 6.05
C VAL A 83 2.64 -14.15 5.73
N ILE A 84 3.91 -13.79 5.96
CA ILE A 84 4.43 -12.46 5.64
C ILE A 84 4.37 -12.23 4.12
N SER A 85 4.80 -13.22 3.33
CA SER A 85 4.71 -13.16 1.86
C SER A 85 3.26 -12.95 1.40
N PHE A 86 2.29 -13.59 2.04
CA PHE A 86 0.87 -13.37 1.76
C PHE A 86 0.44 -11.93 2.02
N PHE A 87 0.86 -11.33 3.14
CA PHE A 87 0.58 -9.92 3.44
C PHE A 87 1.23 -8.99 2.42
N ILE A 88 2.48 -9.26 2.01
CA ILE A 88 3.20 -8.48 1.00
C ILE A 88 2.47 -8.55 -0.34
N VAL A 89 2.12 -9.74 -0.81
CA VAL A 89 1.39 -9.94 -2.06
C VAL A 89 0.03 -9.25 -2.01
N SER A 90 -0.72 -9.40 -0.91
CA SER A 90 -2.02 -8.76 -0.74
C SER A 90 -1.91 -7.24 -0.76
N THR A 91 -0.91 -6.67 -0.08
CA THR A 91 -0.65 -5.22 -0.06
C THR A 91 -0.21 -4.73 -1.44
N THR A 92 0.59 -5.52 -2.15
CA THR A 92 0.98 -5.25 -3.54
C THR A 92 -0.26 -5.14 -4.43
N ILE A 93 -1.15 -6.13 -4.38
CA ILE A 93 -2.42 -6.13 -5.13
C ILE A 93 -3.23 -4.86 -4.82
N LEU A 94 -3.41 -4.54 -3.55
CA LEU A 94 -4.15 -3.36 -3.12
C LEU A 94 -3.49 -2.06 -3.59
N SER A 95 -2.16 -1.97 -3.53
CA SER A 95 -1.40 -0.81 -4.01
C SER A 95 -1.63 -0.57 -5.49
N PHE A 96 -1.58 -1.61 -6.31
CA PHE A 96 -1.80 -1.49 -7.74
C PHE A 96 -3.23 -1.16 -8.11
N PHE A 97 -4.18 -1.78 -7.44
CA PHE A 97 -5.60 -1.42 -7.63
C PHE A 97 -5.84 0.05 -7.29
N LEU A 98 -5.27 0.52 -6.20
CA LEU A 98 -5.39 1.90 -5.76
C LEU A 98 -4.72 2.87 -6.74
N MET A 99 -3.52 2.53 -7.22
CA MET A 99 -2.79 3.31 -8.22
C MET A 99 -3.55 3.37 -9.54
N PHE A 100 -4.05 2.23 -10.03
CA PHE A 100 -4.87 2.21 -11.24
C PHE A 100 -6.08 3.13 -11.09
N LYS A 101 -6.78 3.07 -9.96
CA LYS A 101 -7.94 3.91 -9.69
C LYS A 101 -7.59 5.40 -9.67
N ILE A 102 -6.46 5.79 -9.06
CA ILE A 102 -5.98 7.17 -9.05
C ILE A 102 -5.70 7.67 -10.48
N LEU A 103 -5.06 6.83 -11.29
CA LEU A 103 -4.72 7.18 -12.66
C LEU A 103 -5.97 7.26 -13.55
N ASP A 104 -6.87 6.29 -13.46
CA ASP A 104 -8.09 6.20 -14.27
C ASP A 104 -9.06 7.38 -14.03
N GLU A 105 -9.09 7.93 -12.82
CA GLU A 105 -9.87 9.13 -12.52
C GLU A 105 -9.20 10.44 -12.99
N SER A 106 -7.89 10.43 -13.21
CA SER A 106 -7.12 11.63 -13.57
C SER A 106 -6.77 11.71 -15.05
N TYR A 107 -6.71 10.57 -15.75
CA TYR A 107 -6.22 10.48 -17.12
C TYR A 107 -7.07 9.55 -17.99
N PRO A 108 -7.02 9.71 -19.33
CA PRO A 108 -7.58 8.74 -20.25
C PRO A 108 -7.00 7.34 -20.01
N ILE A 109 -7.82 6.32 -20.16
CA ILE A 109 -7.51 4.93 -19.81
C ILE A 109 -6.21 4.40 -20.40
N TYR A 110 -5.90 4.73 -21.65
CA TYR A 110 -4.65 4.27 -22.31
C TYR A 110 -3.41 4.86 -21.62
N ILE A 111 -3.48 6.09 -21.11
CA ILE A 111 -2.39 6.73 -20.33
C ILE A 111 -2.30 6.05 -18.96
N SER A 112 -3.44 5.75 -18.33
CA SER A 112 -3.48 5.07 -17.03
C SER A 112 -2.89 3.67 -17.11
N ILE A 113 -3.19 2.90 -18.17
CA ILE A 113 -2.61 1.58 -18.40
C ILE A 113 -1.11 1.69 -18.69
N LEU A 114 -0.69 2.62 -19.53
CA LEU A 114 0.74 2.82 -19.85
C LEU A 114 1.52 3.21 -18.58
N GLY A 115 1.01 4.16 -17.81
CA GLY A 115 1.61 4.57 -16.53
C GLY A 115 1.72 3.39 -15.56
N LEU A 116 0.67 2.59 -15.44
CA LEU A 116 0.67 1.40 -14.61
C LEU A 116 1.73 0.39 -15.05
N VAL A 117 1.85 0.11 -16.37
CA VAL A 117 2.86 -0.80 -16.91
C VAL A 117 4.27 -0.31 -16.59
N ILE A 118 4.56 0.97 -16.82
CA ILE A 118 5.88 1.55 -16.52
C ILE A 118 6.23 1.38 -15.04
N ILE A 119 5.29 1.64 -14.15
CA ILE A 119 5.51 1.54 -12.71
C ILE A 119 5.65 0.08 -12.27
N LEU A 120 4.79 -0.81 -12.74
CA LEU A 120 4.81 -2.24 -12.40
C LEU A 120 6.13 -2.93 -12.78
N PHE A 121 6.68 -2.56 -13.94
CA PHE A 121 7.92 -3.14 -14.43
C PHE A 121 9.17 -2.34 -14.03
N SER A 122 8.99 -1.30 -13.20
CA SER A 122 10.12 -0.60 -12.56
C SER A 122 10.91 -1.57 -11.66
N PRO A 123 12.25 -1.64 -11.80
CA PRO A 123 13.08 -2.49 -10.94
C PRO A 123 12.87 -2.22 -9.45
N VAL A 124 12.67 -0.95 -9.07
CA VAL A 124 12.45 -0.54 -7.68
C VAL A 124 11.16 -1.15 -7.13
N ILE A 125 10.05 -1.05 -7.86
CA ILE A 125 8.76 -1.60 -7.44
C ILE A 125 8.82 -3.12 -7.38
N LEU A 126 9.48 -3.76 -8.36
CA LEU A 126 9.68 -5.21 -8.34
C LEU A 126 10.44 -5.65 -7.08
N THR A 127 11.53 -4.97 -6.74
CA THR A 127 12.32 -5.26 -5.54
C THR A 127 11.46 -5.10 -4.28
N TYR A 128 10.68 -4.03 -4.18
CA TYR A 128 9.81 -3.80 -3.02
C TYR A 128 8.70 -4.85 -2.88
N SER A 129 8.22 -5.39 -3.98
CA SER A 129 7.15 -6.40 -3.98
C SER A 129 7.60 -7.80 -3.62
N ILE A 130 8.91 -8.07 -3.66
CA ILE A 130 9.51 -9.38 -3.34
C ILE A 130 10.32 -9.37 -2.03
N SER A 131 10.62 -8.19 -1.48
CA SER A 131 11.31 -8.06 -0.20
C SER A 131 10.35 -8.34 0.95
N LEU A 132 10.77 -9.10 1.95
CA LEU A 132 10.03 -9.33 3.20
C LEU A 132 10.05 -8.12 4.13
N LYS A 133 10.29 -6.93 3.58
CA LYS A 133 10.36 -5.67 4.29
C LYS A 133 9.09 -4.84 4.15
N GLN A 134 9.05 -3.75 4.89
CA GLN A 134 7.94 -2.81 4.98
C GLN A 134 7.69 -1.97 3.72
N TYR A 135 8.58 -1.96 2.74
CA TYR A 135 8.56 -1.01 1.60
C TYR A 135 7.26 -0.99 0.82
N ILE A 136 6.64 -2.14 0.63
CA ILE A 136 5.35 -2.19 -0.09
C ILE A 136 4.21 -1.56 0.73
N PHE A 137 4.28 -1.63 2.05
CA PHE A 137 3.33 -0.97 2.95
C PHE A 137 3.52 0.54 2.93
N GLU A 138 4.75 1.03 2.76
CA GLU A 138 5.07 2.46 2.61
C GLU A 138 4.51 3.00 1.30
N LEU A 139 4.70 2.27 0.20
CA LEU A 139 4.08 2.61 -1.08
C LEU A 139 2.55 2.67 -0.95
N PHE A 140 1.95 1.66 -0.31
CA PHE A 140 0.51 1.62 -0.10
C PHE A 140 0.03 2.81 0.75
N ALA A 141 0.74 3.17 1.82
CA ALA A 141 0.41 4.31 2.67
C ALA A 141 0.45 5.63 1.89
N CYS A 142 1.44 5.83 1.04
CA CYS A 142 1.53 7.00 0.16
C CYS A 142 0.35 7.07 -0.81
N LEU A 143 0.04 5.97 -1.49
CA LEU A 143 -1.09 5.90 -2.43
C LEU A 143 -2.43 6.11 -1.73
N TYR A 144 -2.61 5.52 -0.55
CA TYR A 144 -3.82 5.67 0.25
C TYR A 144 -4.03 7.12 0.71
N SER A 145 -2.97 7.78 1.16
CA SER A 145 -2.98 9.19 1.54
C SER A 145 -3.28 10.10 0.34
N PHE A 146 -2.64 9.84 -0.80
CA PHE A 146 -2.89 10.58 -2.03
C PHE A 146 -4.35 10.41 -2.50
N ARG A 147 -4.87 9.20 -2.46
CA ARG A 147 -6.28 8.92 -2.81
C ARG A 147 -7.24 9.67 -1.88
N PHE A 148 -6.95 9.71 -0.61
CA PHE A 148 -7.77 10.44 0.35
C PHE A 148 -7.79 11.95 0.05
N VAL A 149 -6.63 12.54 -0.28
CA VAL A 149 -6.55 13.96 -0.71
C VAL A 149 -7.34 14.20 -2.00
N GLN A 150 -7.26 13.29 -2.97
CA GLN A 150 -8.03 13.39 -4.22
C GLN A 150 -9.54 13.39 -3.95
N LEU A 151 -10.05 12.47 -3.12
CA LEU A 151 -11.45 12.43 -2.71
C LEU A 151 -11.87 13.70 -1.95
N TYR A 152 -10.97 14.25 -1.12
CA TYR A 152 -11.20 15.48 -0.40
C TYR A 152 -11.35 16.67 -1.36
N LEU A 153 -10.46 16.81 -2.33
CA LEU A 153 -10.49 17.88 -3.32
C LEU A 153 -11.75 17.83 -4.21
N ASN A 154 -12.19 16.63 -4.52
CA ASN A 154 -13.41 16.40 -5.32
C ASN A 154 -14.71 16.56 -4.51
N ASN A 155 -14.64 16.83 -3.21
CA ASN A 155 -15.79 16.85 -2.28
C ASN A 155 -16.56 15.51 -2.24
N GLU A 156 -15.87 14.39 -2.45
CA GLU A 156 -16.47 13.04 -2.47
C GLU A 156 -16.36 12.31 -1.13
N ILE A 157 -15.80 12.95 -0.10
CA ILE A 157 -15.63 12.33 1.22
C ILE A 157 -16.99 12.17 1.91
N LYS A 158 -17.34 10.91 2.18
CA LYS A 158 -18.57 10.54 2.91
C LYS A 158 -18.35 10.60 4.43
N LYS A 159 -19.47 10.75 5.17
CA LYS A 159 -19.45 10.71 6.64
C LYS A 159 -18.74 9.43 7.14
N GLY A 160 -17.81 9.60 8.07
CA GLY A 160 -17.03 8.52 8.66
C GLY A 160 -15.78 8.11 7.88
N GLN A 161 -15.54 8.60 6.67
CA GLN A 161 -14.29 8.31 5.95
C GLN A 161 -13.05 8.94 6.59
N TYR A 162 -13.20 10.11 7.23
CA TYR A 162 -12.10 10.70 8.01
C TYR A 162 -11.65 9.78 9.14
N SER A 163 -12.59 9.26 9.94
CA SER A 163 -12.27 8.36 11.04
C SER A 163 -11.62 7.07 10.55
N ARG A 164 -12.10 6.53 9.43
CA ARG A 164 -11.48 5.34 8.80
C ARG A 164 -10.08 5.64 8.29
N TYR A 165 -9.87 6.79 7.67
CA TYR A 165 -8.55 7.22 7.22
C TYR A 165 -7.58 7.33 8.40
N LEU A 166 -7.97 8.01 9.48
CA LEU A 166 -7.15 8.17 10.68
C LEU A 166 -6.80 6.83 11.30
N LEU A 167 -7.80 5.97 11.52
CA LEU A 167 -7.59 4.64 12.10
C LEU A 167 -6.65 3.79 11.25
N PHE A 168 -6.89 3.71 9.94
CA PHE A 168 -6.10 2.88 9.06
C PHE A 168 -4.67 3.42 8.88
N SER A 169 -4.49 4.73 8.77
CA SER A 169 -3.17 5.36 8.73
C SER A 169 -2.39 5.13 10.02
N SER A 170 -3.04 5.12 11.19
CA SER A 170 -2.39 4.78 12.46
C SER A 170 -1.87 3.34 12.47
N VAL A 171 -2.63 2.40 11.92
CA VAL A 171 -2.17 1.00 11.75
C VAL A 171 -0.96 0.93 10.82
N LEU A 172 -0.98 1.65 9.69
CA LEU A 172 0.14 1.68 8.75
C LEU A 172 1.41 2.29 9.37
N VAL A 173 1.28 3.30 10.23
CA VAL A 173 2.42 3.87 10.98
C VAL A 173 3.05 2.84 11.92
N LEU A 174 2.24 1.96 12.54
CA LEU A 174 2.77 0.86 13.36
C LEU A 174 3.47 -0.24 12.54
N ILE A 175 3.16 -0.37 11.24
CA ILE A 175 3.90 -1.27 10.34
C ILE A 175 5.24 -0.67 9.96
N SER A 176 5.29 0.64 9.66
CA SER A 176 6.53 1.37 9.39
C SER A 176 6.38 2.82 9.84
N PHE A 177 7.31 3.31 10.64
CA PHE A 177 7.29 4.71 11.10
C PHE A 177 7.44 5.72 9.96
N VAL A 178 8.02 5.35 8.84
CA VAL A 178 8.09 6.20 7.64
C VAL A 178 6.70 6.61 7.16
N ASN A 179 5.68 5.78 7.38
CA ASN A 179 4.29 6.06 7.02
C ASN A 179 3.68 7.25 7.77
N ILE A 180 4.34 7.76 8.82
CA ILE A 180 3.92 8.99 9.48
C ILE A 180 3.99 10.21 8.55
N LEU A 181 4.94 10.22 7.60
CA LEU A 181 5.14 11.33 6.68
C LEU A 181 3.93 11.57 5.77
N PRO A 182 3.46 10.62 4.96
CA PRO A 182 2.27 10.81 4.12
C PRO A 182 1.03 11.12 4.96
N PHE A 183 0.91 10.56 6.16
CA PHE A 183 -0.19 10.84 7.08
C PHE A 183 -0.18 12.30 7.57
N ILE A 184 0.94 12.80 8.10
CA ILE A 184 1.07 14.18 8.57
C ILE A 184 0.88 15.16 7.40
N MET A 185 1.49 14.90 6.25
CA MET A 185 1.35 15.77 5.07
C MET A 185 -0.11 15.88 4.62
N THR A 186 -0.87 14.80 4.66
CA THR A 186 -2.31 14.83 4.35
C THR A 186 -3.09 15.69 5.34
N ILE A 187 -2.84 15.55 6.65
CA ILE A 187 -3.51 16.37 7.66
C ILE A 187 -3.17 17.85 7.49
N ILE A 188 -1.90 18.16 7.32
CA ILE A 188 -1.43 19.54 7.07
C ILE A 188 -2.12 20.12 5.83
N PHE A 189 -2.16 19.36 4.73
CA PHE A 189 -2.81 19.79 3.49
C PHE A 189 -4.27 20.15 3.72
N ILE A 190 -5.04 19.29 4.39
CA ILE A 190 -6.46 19.51 4.69
C ILE A 190 -6.64 20.77 5.55
N LEU A 191 -5.85 20.92 6.61
CA LEU A 191 -5.93 22.08 7.51
C LEU A 191 -5.64 23.40 6.78
N PHE A 192 -4.66 23.43 5.89
CA PHE A 192 -4.36 24.62 5.09
C PHE A 192 -5.44 24.90 4.05
N HIS A 193 -5.97 23.88 3.42
CA HIS A 193 -7.03 24.02 2.42
C HIS A 193 -8.33 24.56 3.04
N ASP A 194 -8.73 24.03 4.19
CA ASP A 194 -9.93 24.50 4.91
C ASP A 194 -9.79 25.95 5.39
N LYS A 195 -8.63 26.34 5.88
CA LYS A 195 -8.37 27.76 6.22
C LYS A 195 -8.53 28.68 5.01
N LYS A 196 -7.98 28.29 3.85
CA LYS A 196 -8.08 29.08 2.62
C LYS A 196 -9.52 29.22 2.13
N LEU A 197 -10.35 28.18 2.28
CA LEU A 197 -11.78 28.24 1.97
C LEU A 197 -12.53 29.17 2.90
N ARG A 198 -12.27 29.14 4.22
CA ARG A 198 -12.87 30.05 5.21
C ARG A 198 -12.50 31.49 4.96
N PHE A 199 -11.24 31.80 4.62
CA PHE A 199 -10.81 33.14 4.26
C PHE A 199 -11.51 33.66 2.99
N LYS A 200 -11.72 32.83 1.98
CA LYS A 200 -12.47 33.21 0.78
C LYS A 200 -13.96 33.49 1.07
N GLN A 201 -14.58 32.76 1.99
CA GLN A 201 -15.98 32.98 2.39
C GLN A 201 -16.19 34.23 3.25
N VAL A 202 -15.15 34.70 3.95
CA VAL A 202 -15.20 35.95 4.76
C VAL A 202 -14.89 37.18 3.92
N ALA A 203 -14.20 37.01 2.78
CA ALA A 203 -13.82 38.10 1.89
C ALA A 203 -14.87 38.40 0.77
N LEU A 204 -15.97 37.65 0.71
CA LEU A 204 -17.18 37.90 -0.10
C LEU A 204 -18.30 38.44 0.76
#